data_dcc84c30578f0af32d2e4a265724bb5c
#
_entry.id   dcc84c30578f0af32d2e4a265724bb5c
#
_cell.length_a   1.000
_cell.length_b   1.000
_cell.length_c   1.000
_cell.angle_alpha   90.00
_cell.angle_beta   90.00
_cell.angle_gamma   90.00
#
_symmetry.space_group_name_H-M   'P 1'
#
loop_
_entity.id
_entity.type
_entity.pdbx_description
1 polymer ?
#
loop_
_entity_poly.entity_id
_entity_poly.type
_entity_poly.pdbx_seq_one_letter_code
_entity_poly.pdbx_strand_id
1 'polypeptide(L)'
;MRRLIIGIAVTLFGVQAFAQELPLKKDPIFQEGEVLTYKLKYGFLTAAEATIKVLGTDVKFDNKPTYRLSVDAQTSGTFDIFYKIRDHYDSYIDKTDLTPYFYQENIREASYRRQDKARFHQDDKKVVANKGTFATPTTQTFDLVSAYYFARSLDISKLKIGDKFKLNYFLGDEISALEIEYVGKENVKSKLGNIRCLKFSPSIKPGRVFRKDSKLYLWITDDGNRVPVKAQVEILVGSVTLEIKSAEGLKYPIGS
;
A
#
# COMPACT_ATOMS: atom_id res chain seq x y z
N MET A 1 65.24 8.94 22.21
CA MET A 1 63.94 8.45 22.70
C MET A 1 62.92 8.59 21.58
N ARG A 2 62.63 7.49 20.84
CA ARG A 2 61.65 7.45 19.75
C ARG A 2 60.28 7.07 20.34
N ARG A 3 59.31 7.97 20.24
CA ARG A 3 57.92 7.68 20.62
C ARG A 3 57.21 6.98 19.45
N LEU A 4 56.82 5.75 19.68
CA LEU A 4 56.00 4.94 18.78
C LEU A 4 54.53 5.38 18.94
N ILE A 5 53.92 5.96 17.90
CA ILE A 5 52.49 6.26 17.86
C ILE A 5 51.82 5.10 17.15
N ILE A 6 51.10 4.27 17.91
CA ILE A 6 50.23 3.21 17.38
C ILE A 6 48.90 3.86 17.03
N GLY A 7 48.67 4.06 15.72
CA GLY A 7 47.38 4.49 15.20
C GLY A 7 46.40 3.30 15.13
N ILE A 8 45.37 3.31 15.97
CA ILE A 8 44.26 2.38 15.88
C ILE A 8 43.33 2.90 14.76
N ALA A 9 43.38 2.25 13.60
CA ALA A 9 42.40 2.46 12.53
C ALA A 9 41.09 1.73 12.92
N VAL A 10 40.13 2.46 13.42
CA VAL A 10 38.75 1.97 13.59
C VAL A 10 38.08 1.98 12.21
N THR A 11 38.06 0.83 11.58
CA THR A 11 37.26 0.60 10.37
C THR A 11 35.76 0.56 10.76
N LEU A 12 35.09 1.69 10.60
CA LEU A 12 33.64 1.76 10.63
C LEU A 12 33.09 1.02 9.40
N PHE A 13 32.74 -0.27 9.58
CA PHE A 13 31.88 -0.97 8.65
C PHE A 13 30.49 -0.31 8.73
N GLY A 14 30.23 0.63 7.86
CA GLY A 14 28.87 1.10 7.60
C GLY A 14 28.06 -0.04 7.04
N VAL A 15 27.16 -0.61 7.84
CA VAL A 15 26.15 -1.55 7.36
C VAL A 15 25.23 -0.75 6.44
N GLN A 16 25.48 -0.81 5.13
CA GLN A 16 24.51 -0.33 4.15
C GLN A 16 23.33 -1.31 4.19
N ALA A 17 22.22 -0.87 4.74
CA ALA A 17 20.96 -1.59 4.63
C ALA A 17 20.51 -1.55 3.17
N PHE A 18 20.85 -2.59 2.39
CA PHE A 18 20.30 -2.77 1.06
C PHE A 18 18.80 -3.10 1.22
N ALA A 19 17.96 -2.43 0.45
CA ALA A 19 16.56 -2.81 0.35
C ALA A 19 16.49 -4.22 -0.24
N GLN A 20 15.90 -5.16 0.51
CA GLN A 20 15.82 -6.56 0.12
C GLN A 20 14.78 -6.72 -0.98
N GLU A 21 15.12 -7.41 -2.08
CA GLU A 21 14.14 -7.89 -3.04
C GLU A 21 13.43 -9.11 -2.44
N LEU A 22 12.12 -9.01 -2.29
CA LEU A 22 11.28 -10.08 -1.75
C LEU A 22 10.55 -10.78 -2.90
N PRO A 23 10.64 -12.12 -2.99
CA PRO A 23 9.92 -12.87 -4.02
C PRO A 23 8.41 -12.86 -3.73
N LEU A 24 7.61 -12.99 -4.77
CA LEU A 24 6.19 -13.29 -4.63
C LEU A 24 5.98 -14.72 -4.09
N LYS A 25 4.94 -14.91 -3.32
CA LYS A 25 4.41 -16.25 -3.05
C LYS A 25 3.92 -16.87 -4.35
N LYS A 26 4.06 -18.19 -4.49
CA LYS A 26 3.64 -18.93 -5.71
C LYS A 26 2.17 -18.69 -6.07
N ASP A 27 1.30 -18.64 -5.05
CA ASP A 27 -0.11 -18.35 -5.23
C ASP A 27 -0.46 -17.01 -4.57
N PRO A 28 -1.30 -16.17 -5.21
CA PRO A 28 -1.85 -14.98 -4.56
C PRO A 28 -2.56 -15.35 -3.26
N ILE A 29 -2.41 -14.53 -2.24
CA ILE A 29 -3.03 -14.74 -0.91
C ILE A 29 -4.46 -14.20 -0.82
N PHE A 30 -5.00 -13.72 -1.90
CA PHE A 30 -6.37 -13.24 -2.09
C PHE A 30 -7.03 -14.00 -3.25
N GLN A 31 -8.32 -13.82 -3.43
CA GLN A 31 -9.10 -14.44 -4.50
C GLN A 31 -10.22 -13.52 -4.99
N GLU A 32 -10.81 -13.86 -6.13
CA GLU A 32 -12.03 -13.22 -6.63
C GLU A 32 -13.16 -13.37 -5.60
N GLY A 33 -13.89 -12.27 -5.37
CA GLY A 33 -14.93 -12.20 -4.35
C GLY A 33 -14.44 -11.66 -3.00
N GLU A 34 -13.14 -11.40 -2.81
CA GLU A 34 -12.66 -10.71 -1.61
C GLU A 34 -13.25 -9.30 -1.54
N VAL A 35 -13.85 -8.95 -0.39
CA VAL A 35 -14.38 -7.62 -0.09
C VAL A 35 -13.90 -7.18 1.28
N LEU A 36 -13.14 -6.10 1.32
CA LEU A 36 -12.62 -5.49 2.54
C LEU A 36 -13.25 -4.11 2.74
N THR A 37 -13.94 -3.90 3.86
CA THR A 37 -14.56 -2.61 4.18
C THR A 37 -13.86 -1.97 5.37
N TYR A 38 -13.56 -0.68 5.24
CA TYR A 38 -12.81 0.11 6.20
C TYR A 38 -13.57 1.35 6.64
N LYS A 39 -13.29 1.81 7.87
CA LYS A 39 -13.66 3.13 8.37
C LYS A 39 -12.43 4.00 8.48
N LEU A 40 -12.49 5.18 7.90
CA LEU A 40 -11.51 6.24 8.09
C LEU A 40 -11.98 7.13 9.24
N LYS A 41 -11.15 7.28 10.26
CA LYS A 41 -11.43 8.07 11.46
C LYS A 41 -10.48 9.25 11.56
N TYR A 42 -11.00 10.39 11.99
CA TYR A 42 -10.24 11.52 12.49
C TYR A 42 -10.50 11.64 13.99
N GLY A 43 -9.50 11.34 14.80
CA GLY A 43 -9.69 11.13 16.23
C GLY A 43 -10.71 9.99 16.50
N PHE A 44 -11.80 10.31 17.20
CA PHE A 44 -12.88 9.35 17.50
C PHE A 44 -14.03 9.37 16.49
N LEU A 45 -14.05 10.33 15.56
CA LEU A 45 -15.12 10.50 14.58
C LEU A 45 -14.87 9.67 13.31
N THR A 46 -15.88 8.94 12.85
CA THR A 46 -15.83 8.27 11.53
C THR A 46 -16.10 9.34 10.46
N ALA A 47 -15.09 9.59 9.63
CA ALA A 47 -15.15 10.60 8.56
C ALA A 47 -15.59 10.00 7.22
N ALA A 48 -15.13 8.80 6.91
CA ALA A 48 -15.40 8.14 5.63
C ALA A 48 -15.41 6.61 5.79
N GLU A 49 -15.94 5.93 4.77
CA GLU A 49 -15.81 4.49 4.57
C GLU A 49 -15.14 4.22 3.22
N ALA A 50 -14.35 3.16 3.15
CA ALA A 50 -13.77 2.67 1.91
C ALA A 50 -14.02 1.18 1.78
N THR A 51 -14.33 0.73 0.56
CA THR A 51 -14.50 -0.68 0.23
C THR A 51 -13.54 -1.06 -0.89
N ILE A 52 -12.77 -2.12 -0.68
CA ILE A 52 -11.83 -2.68 -1.65
C ILE A 52 -12.37 -4.04 -2.07
N LYS A 53 -12.42 -4.31 -3.37
CA LYS A 53 -12.95 -5.55 -3.95
C LYS A 53 -11.96 -6.16 -4.92
N VAL A 54 -11.84 -7.48 -4.90
CA VAL A 54 -11.18 -8.26 -5.96
C VAL A 54 -12.28 -8.85 -6.85
N LEU A 55 -12.37 -8.36 -8.06
CA LEU A 55 -13.38 -8.76 -9.02
C LEU A 55 -12.78 -9.63 -10.12
N GLY A 56 -13.53 -10.66 -10.53
CA GLY A 56 -13.27 -11.34 -11.78
C GLY A 56 -13.57 -10.41 -12.96
N THR A 57 -12.85 -10.60 -14.06
CA THR A 57 -13.07 -9.84 -15.29
C THR A 57 -12.64 -10.63 -16.52
N ASP A 58 -13.36 -10.45 -17.61
CA ASP A 58 -12.98 -10.99 -18.93
C ASP A 58 -12.01 -10.08 -19.69
N VAL A 59 -11.71 -8.89 -19.12
CA VAL A 59 -10.75 -7.95 -19.71
C VAL A 59 -9.36 -8.56 -19.66
N LYS A 60 -8.72 -8.63 -20.83
CA LYS A 60 -7.34 -9.10 -21.00
C LYS A 60 -6.48 -7.96 -21.53
N PHE A 61 -5.24 -7.94 -21.08
CA PHE A 61 -4.21 -7.06 -21.64
C PHE A 61 -3.10 -7.92 -22.24
N ASP A 62 -2.78 -7.68 -23.51
CA ASP A 62 -1.78 -8.46 -24.25
C ASP A 62 -2.07 -9.98 -24.19
N ASN A 63 -3.35 -10.36 -24.30
CA ASN A 63 -3.90 -11.73 -24.13
C ASN A 63 -3.73 -12.37 -22.76
N LYS A 64 -3.23 -11.66 -21.76
CA LYS A 64 -3.07 -12.16 -20.39
C LYS A 64 -4.33 -11.87 -19.55
N PRO A 65 -4.77 -12.84 -18.73
CA PRO A 65 -5.92 -12.65 -17.84
C PRO A 65 -5.58 -11.73 -16.68
N THR A 66 -6.59 -10.97 -16.22
CA THR A 66 -6.39 -10.00 -15.13
C THR A 66 -7.38 -10.20 -13.98
N TYR A 67 -6.99 -9.72 -12.78
CA TYR A 67 -7.92 -9.31 -11.73
C TYR A 67 -8.28 -7.85 -11.93
N ARG A 68 -9.51 -7.47 -11.60
CA ARG A 68 -9.88 -6.07 -11.39
C ARG A 68 -9.95 -5.79 -9.90
N LEU A 69 -9.07 -4.92 -9.42
CA LEU A 69 -9.09 -4.40 -8.06
C LEU A 69 -9.88 -3.10 -8.07
N SER A 70 -10.97 -3.03 -7.32
CA SER A 70 -11.87 -1.89 -7.31
C SER A 70 -11.94 -1.29 -5.91
N VAL A 71 -11.82 0.04 -5.80
CA VAL A 71 -11.89 0.78 -4.54
C VAL A 71 -12.94 1.86 -4.65
N ASP A 72 -13.89 1.85 -3.72
CA ASP A 72 -14.86 2.92 -3.51
C ASP A 72 -14.59 3.59 -2.18
N ALA A 73 -14.46 4.92 -2.15
CA ALA A 73 -14.29 5.70 -0.94
C ALA A 73 -15.35 6.82 -0.86
N GLN A 74 -16.00 6.95 0.29
CA GLN A 74 -17.03 7.95 0.49
C GLN A 74 -17.07 8.48 1.92
N THR A 75 -17.31 9.77 2.07
CA THR A 75 -17.63 10.38 3.37
C THR A 75 -18.97 9.89 3.88
N SER A 76 -19.13 9.91 5.20
CA SER A 76 -20.34 9.45 5.88
C SER A 76 -20.76 10.41 7.01
N GLY A 77 -22.05 10.32 7.39
CA GLY A 77 -22.59 11.11 8.50
C GLY A 77 -22.40 12.60 8.32
N THR A 78 -22.01 13.28 9.39
CA THR A 78 -21.82 14.74 9.43
C THR A 78 -20.75 15.24 8.47
N PHE A 79 -19.69 14.44 8.23
CA PHE A 79 -18.62 14.81 7.29
C PHE A 79 -19.12 14.93 5.85
N ASP A 80 -20.12 14.13 5.45
CA ASP A 80 -20.72 14.18 4.12
C ASP A 80 -21.43 15.52 3.82
N ILE A 81 -21.88 16.20 4.85
CA ILE A 81 -22.53 17.52 4.72
C ILE A 81 -21.49 18.61 4.45
N PHE A 82 -20.33 18.56 5.14
CA PHE A 82 -19.29 19.58 5.05
C PHE A 82 -18.31 19.37 3.90
N TYR A 83 -17.97 18.11 3.62
CA TYR A 83 -17.00 17.77 2.58
C TYR A 83 -17.33 16.42 1.97
N LYS A 84 -18.13 16.44 0.91
CA LYS A 84 -18.61 15.24 0.23
C LYS A 84 -17.53 14.62 -0.64
N ILE A 85 -17.15 13.35 -0.36
CA ILE A 85 -16.22 12.53 -1.15
C ILE A 85 -16.99 11.37 -1.76
N ARG A 86 -16.73 11.10 -3.05
CA ARG A 86 -17.23 9.94 -3.80
C ARG A 86 -16.14 9.56 -4.81
N ASP A 87 -15.15 8.83 -4.36
CA ASP A 87 -13.99 8.46 -5.15
C ASP A 87 -14.07 7.00 -5.56
N HIS A 88 -13.69 6.73 -6.78
CA HIS A 88 -13.64 5.39 -7.33
C HIS A 88 -12.32 5.17 -8.06
N TYR A 89 -11.73 3.99 -7.84
CA TYR A 89 -10.47 3.57 -8.43
C TYR A 89 -10.59 2.13 -8.94
N ASP A 90 -10.05 1.87 -10.13
CA ASP A 90 -9.86 0.52 -10.66
C ASP A 90 -8.42 0.30 -11.07
N SER A 91 -7.87 -0.85 -10.70
CA SER A 91 -6.58 -1.34 -11.18
C SER A 91 -6.75 -2.73 -11.77
N TYR A 92 -6.27 -2.93 -12.99
CA TYR A 92 -6.25 -4.23 -13.68
C TYR A 92 -4.84 -4.79 -13.60
N ILE A 93 -4.69 -5.89 -12.87
CA ILE A 93 -3.37 -6.50 -12.59
C ILE A 93 -3.27 -7.88 -13.22
N ASP A 94 -2.07 -8.28 -13.61
CA ASP A 94 -1.77 -9.63 -14.08
C ASP A 94 -2.10 -10.67 -13.01
N LYS A 95 -2.70 -11.81 -13.40
CA LYS A 95 -3.00 -12.90 -12.43
C LYS A 95 -1.77 -13.65 -11.96
N THR A 96 -0.62 -13.53 -12.64
CA THR A 96 0.60 -14.29 -12.36
C THR A 96 1.60 -13.50 -11.53
N ASP A 97 1.96 -12.28 -11.98
CA ASP A 97 3.00 -11.46 -11.36
C ASP A 97 2.45 -10.25 -10.58
N LEU A 98 1.12 -10.05 -10.63
CA LEU A 98 0.38 -9.00 -9.93
C LEU A 98 0.77 -7.56 -10.32
N THR A 99 1.51 -7.38 -11.43
CA THR A 99 1.84 -6.06 -11.94
C THR A 99 0.63 -5.44 -12.65
N PRO A 100 0.43 -4.11 -12.54
CA PRO A 100 -0.70 -3.46 -13.19
C PRO A 100 -0.45 -3.31 -14.70
N TYR A 101 -1.54 -3.47 -15.47
CA TYR A 101 -1.63 -3.08 -16.87
C TYR A 101 -2.30 -1.75 -17.05
N PHE A 102 -3.35 -1.50 -16.26
CA PHE A 102 -4.18 -0.33 -16.42
C PHE A 102 -4.76 0.12 -15.08
N TYR A 103 -4.75 1.42 -14.87
CA TYR A 103 -5.34 2.09 -13.72
C TYR A 103 -6.26 3.20 -14.20
N GLN A 104 -7.35 3.41 -13.49
CA GLN A 104 -8.21 4.58 -13.67
C GLN A 104 -8.76 5.06 -12.33
N GLU A 105 -9.00 6.38 -12.26
CA GLU A 105 -9.61 7.01 -11.11
C GLU A 105 -10.72 7.98 -11.53
N ASN A 106 -11.73 8.09 -10.67
CA ASN A 106 -12.79 9.08 -10.77
C ASN A 106 -12.98 9.71 -9.39
N ILE A 107 -12.36 10.87 -9.20
CA ILE A 107 -12.34 11.61 -7.94
C ILE A 107 -13.42 12.68 -7.95
N ARG A 108 -14.23 12.70 -6.89
CA ARG A 108 -15.30 13.67 -6.68
C ARG A 108 -15.29 14.13 -5.23
N GLU A 109 -14.54 15.20 -4.96
CA GLU A 109 -14.36 15.76 -3.63
C GLU A 109 -14.91 17.20 -3.59
N ALA A 110 -15.99 17.42 -2.86
CA ALA A 110 -16.71 18.70 -2.84
C ALA A 110 -16.94 19.26 -4.27
N SER A 111 -16.25 20.34 -4.65
CA SER A 111 -16.26 20.91 -6.01
C SER A 111 -15.16 20.36 -6.93
N TYR A 112 -14.17 19.65 -6.39
CA TYR A 112 -13.07 19.09 -7.17
C TYR A 112 -13.51 17.84 -7.92
N ARG A 113 -13.10 17.76 -9.19
CA ARG A 113 -13.36 16.62 -10.07
C ARG A 113 -12.08 16.28 -10.83
N ARG A 114 -11.75 14.99 -10.85
CA ARG A 114 -10.61 14.48 -11.63
C ARG A 114 -10.93 13.10 -12.19
N GLN A 115 -10.59 12.88 -13.44
CA GLN A 115 -10.68 11.58 -14.09
C GLN A 115 -9.36 11.32 -14.80
N ASP A 116 -8.60 10.35 -14.31
CA ASP A 116 -7.32 10.00 -14.90
C ASP A 116 -7.25 8.51 -15.22
N LYS A 117 -6.38 8.21 -16.19
CA LYS A 117 -6.07 6.84 -16.64
C LYS A 117 -4.57 6.73 -16.81
N ALA A 118 -4.04 5.54 -16.53
CA ALA A 118 -2.65 5.21 -16.74
C ALA A 118 -2.51 3.79 -17.31
N ARG A 119 -1.76 3.64 -18.39
CA ARG A 119 -1.37 2.35 -18.97
C ARG A 119 0.08 2.07 -18.60
N PHE A 120 0.31 0.94 -17.96
CA PHE A 120 1.63 0.50 -17.54
C PHE A 120 2.21 -0.42 -18.63
N HIS A 121 3.39 -0.05 -19.13
CA HIS A 121 4.20 -0.83 -20.07
C HIS A 121 5.46 -1.25 -19.32
N GLN A 122 5.34 -2.33 -18.56
CA GLN A 122 6.38 -2.77 -17.61
C GLN A 122 7.70 -3.08 -18.33
N ASP A 123 7.66 -3.84 -19.44
CA ASP A 123 8.83 -4.22 -20.22
C ASP A 123 9.54 -3.00 -20.85
N ASP A 124 8.76 -2.01 -21.27
CA ASP A 124 9.27 -0.74 -21.84
C ASP A 124 9.70 0.25 -20.76
N LYS A 125 9.53 -0.06 -19.49
CA LYS A 125 9.80 0.83 -18.35
C LYS A 125 9.16 2.20 -18.49
N LYS A 126 7.86 2.24 -18.78
CA LYS A 126 7.10 3.48 -18.91
C LYS A 126 5.66 3.34 -18.46
N VAL A 127 5.08 4.46 -18.03
CA VAL A 127 3.66 4.65 -17.80
C VAL A 127 3.15 5.72 -18.75
N VAL A 128 2.09 5.42 -19.48
CA VAL A 128 1.40 6.39 -20.36
C VAL A 128 0.12 6.81 -19.65
N ALA A 129 0.03 8.08 -19.29
CA ALA A 129 -1.10 8.66 -18.57
C ALA A 129 -1.68 9.87 -19.32
N ASN A 130 -2.75 10.47 -18.79
CA ASN A 130 -3.42 11.60 -19.45
C ASN A 130 -2.48 12.77 -19.76
N LYS A 131 -1.47 13.03 -18.92
CA LYS A 131 -0.53 14.15 -19.09
C LYS A 131 0.78 13.81 -19.79
N GLY A 132 0.95 12.59 -20.22
CA GLY A 132 2.14 12.20 -20.98
C GLY A 132 2.68 10.82 -20.65
N THR A 133 3.94 10.61 -21.03
CA THR A 133 4.66 9.36 -20.79
C THR A 133 5.75 9.59 -19.74
N PHE A 134 5.80 8.69 -18.76
CA PHE A 134 6.69 8.75 -17.61
C PHE A 134 7.60 7.52 -17.63
N ALA A 135 8.93 7.74 -17.67
CA ALA A 135 9.90 6.66 -17.56
C ALA A 135 9.91 6.07 -16.15
N THR A 136 9.98 4.75 -16.04
CA THR A 136 10.05 4.05 -14.75
C THR A 136 11.43 3.47 -14.50
N PRO A 137 11.90 3.39 -13.24
CA PRO A 137 13.25 2.92 -12.93
C PRO A 137 13.40 1.40 -13.12
N THR A 138 12.30 0.66 -13.05
CA THR A 138 12.29 -0.81 -13.12
C THR A 138 11.13 -1.30 -13.98
N THR A 139 11.08 -2.60 -14.23
CA THR A 139 9.96 -3.31 -14.87
C THR A 139 8.82 -3.63 -13.90
N GLN A 140 8.87 -3.10 -12.68
CA GLN A 140 7.83 -3.26 -11.67
C GLN A 140 7.47 -1.88 -11.09
N THR A 141 6.47 -1.26 -11.68
CA THR A 141 5.90 0.01 -11.22
C THR A 141 4.40 -0.16 -11.05
N PHE A 142 3.87 0.30 -9.94
CA PHE A 142 2.51 0.04 -9.49
C PHE A 142 1.70 1.34 -9.44
N ASP A 143 0.37 1.25 -9.47
CA ASP A 143 -0.50 2.23 -8.84
C ASP A 143 -0.66 1.89 -7.34
N LEU A 144 -1.31 2.74 -6.55
CA LEU A 144 -1.43 2.50 -5.09
C LEU A 144 -2.25 1.25 -4.75
N VAL A 145 -3.26 0.91 -5.56
CA VAL A 145 -4.12 -0.25 -5.31
C VAL A 145 -3.36 -1.54 -5.61
N SER A 146 -2.68 -1.60 -6.76
CA SER A 146 -1.86 -2.76 -7.13
C SER A 146 -0.65 -2.92 -6.22
N ALA A 147 0.02 -1.82 -5.82
CA ALA A 147 1.13 -1.86 -4.86
C ALA A 147 0.74 -2.53 -3.54
N TYR A 148 -0.46 -2.25 -3.04
CA TYR A 148 -1.00 -2.86 -1.85
C TYR A 148 -1.18 -4.38 -2.00
N TYR A 149 -1.84 -4.86 -3.07
CA TYR A 149 -2.06 -6.29 -3.31
C TYR A 149 -0.76 -7.04 -3.62
N PHE A 150 0.16 -6.41 -4.34
CA PHE A 150 1.50 -6.95 -4.56
C PHE A 150 2.28 -7.11 -3.24
N ALA A 151 2.33 -6.07 -2.39
CA ALA A 151 3.01 -6.10 -1.10
C ALA A 151 2.44 -7.18 -0.17
N ARG A 152 1.12 -7.39 -0.14
CA ARG A 152 0.48 -8.48 0.61
C ARG A 152 1.02 -9.84 0.18
N SER A 153 1.28 -10.02 -1.12
CA SER A 153 1.68 -11.30 -1.73
C SER A 153 3.18 -11.60 -1.69
N LEU A 154 4.00 -10.68 -1.18
CA LEU A 154 5.44 -10.90 -1.01
C LEU A 154 5.74 -11.98 0.04
N ASP A 155 6.77 -12.76 -0.18
CA ASP A 155 7.27 -13.67 0.86
C ASP A 155 8.12 -12.92 1.89
N ILE A 156 7.48 -12.58 2.99
CA ILE A 156 8.05 -11.84 4.11
C ILE A 156 8.54 -12.75 5.25
N SER A 157 8.58 -14.07 5.05
CA SER A 157 8.90 -15.06 6.10
C SER A 157 10.30 -14.90 6.69
N LYS A 158 11.22 -14.32 5.92
CA LYS A 158 12.62 -14.10 6.32
C LYS A 158 12.92 -12.70 6.83
N LEU A 159 11.92 -11.80 6.84
CA LEU A 159 12.12 -10.43 7.33
C LEU A 159 12.44 -10.41 8.83
N LYS A 160 13.44 -9.62 9.18
CA LYS A 160 13.80 -9.27 10.55
C LYS A 160 13.35 -7.85 10.85
N ILE A 161 13.14 -7.54 12.12
CA ILE A 161 12.80 -6.18 12.56
C ILE A 161 13.89 -5.21 12.09
N GLY A 162 13.46 -4.12 11.44
CA GLY A 162 14.32 -3.12 10.81
C GLY A 162 14.64 -3.36 9.34
N ASP A 163 14.34 -4.56 8.79
CA ASP A 163 14.52 -4.81 7.35
C ASP A 163 13.55 -3.95 6.54
N LYS A 164 14.03 -3.54 5.36
CA LYS A 164 13.30 -2.65 4.47
C LYS A 164 13.23 -3.23 3.07
N PHE A 165 12.12 -2.97 2.39
CA PHE A 165 11.94 -3.22 0.95
C PHE A 165 11.30 -2.02 0.27
N LYS A 166 11.40 -1.94 -1.05
CA LYS A 166 10.92 -0.79 -1.84
C LYS A 166 10.01 -1.24 -2.98
N LEU A 167 8.99 -0.42 -3.24
CA LEU A 167 8.13 -0.51 -4.41
C LEU A 167 8.15 0.81 -5.15
N ASN A 168 8.16 0.77 -6.49
CA ASN A 168 7.98 1.97 -7.29
C ASN A 168 6.50 2.13 -7.62
N TYR A 169 5.97 3.34 -7.50
CA TYR A 169 4.57 3.61 -7.81
C TYR A 169 4.39 4.90 -8.61
N PHE A 170 3.35 4.91 -9.42
CA PHE A 170 2.88 6.08 -10.16
C PHE A 170 1.67 6.67 -9.45
N LEU A 171 1.73 7.95 -9.12
CA LEU A 171 0.63 8.70 -8.53
C LEU A 171 0.75 10.18 -8.87
N GLY A 172 -0.35 10.79 -9.34
CA GLY A 172 -0.39 12.23 -9.57
C GLY A 172 0.61 12.72 -10.60
N ASP A 173 0.86 11.93 -11.65
CA ASP A 173 1.83 12.22 -12.73
C ASP A 173 3.30 12.19 -12.26
N GLU A 174 3.59 11.43 -11.20
CA GLU A 174 4.95 11.23 -10.69
C GLU A 174 5.24 9.76 -10.43
N ILE A 175 6.49 9.35 -10.70
CA ILE A 175 7.04 8.08 -10.25
C ILE A 175 7.76 8.32 -8.92
N SER A 176 7.44 7.52 -7.92
CA SER A 176 8.03 7.62 -6.58
C SER A 176 8.37 6.24 -6.03
N ALA A 177 9.30 6.18 -5.09
CA ALA A 177 9.59 4.97 -4.34
C ALA A 177 8.89 5.01 -2.97
N LEU A 178 8.23 3.91 -2.63
CA LEU A 178 7.65 3.62 -1.32
C LEU A 178 8.59 2.66 -0.60
N GLU A 179 9.30 3.14 0.41
CA GLU A 179 10.08 2.30 1.31
C GLU A 179 9.19 1.81 2.44
N ILE A 180 9.25 0.51 2.74
CA ILE A 180 8.43 -0.12 3.79
C ILE A 180 9.36 -0.85 4.75
N GLU A 181 9.33 -0.46 6.02
CA GLU A 181 10.11 -1.07 7.10
C GLU A 181 9.26 -2.07 7.87
N TYR A 182 9.79 -3.26 8.15
CA TYR A 182 9.16 -4.20 9.08
C TYR A 182 9.50 -3.84 10.52
N VAL A 183 8.49 -3.52 11.32
CA VAL A 183 8.65 -3.03 12.70
C VAL A 183 8.52 -4.15 13.73
N GLY A 184 7.78 -5.24 13.43
CA GLY A 184 7.58 -6.36 14.36
C GLY A 184 6.16 -6.90 14.37
N LYS A 185 5.77 -7.51 15.49
CA LYS A 185 4.44 -8.10 15.68
C LYS A 185 3.75 -7.49 16.89
N GLU A 186 2.41 -7.36 16.80
CA GLU A 186 1.62 -6.82 17.90
C GLU A 186 0.16 -7.32 17.79
N ASN A 187 -0.54 -7.45 18.90
CA ASN A 187 -1.97 -7.79 18.90
C ASN A 187 -2.81 -6.52 18.76
N VAL A 188 -3.75 -6.53 17.83
CA VAL A 188 -4.63 -5.39 17.53
C VAL A 188 -6.09 -5.77 17.80
N LYS A 189 -6.76 -5.00 18.65
CA LYS A 189 -8.23 -5.10 18.84
C LYS A 189 -8.91 -4.45 17.64
N SER A 190 -9.79 -5.19 16.98
CA SER A 190 -10.55 -4.74 15.80
C SER A 190 -11.98 -5.24 15.84
N LYS A 191 -12.75 -4.91 14.79
CA LYS A 191 -14.10 -5.50 14.59
C LYS A 191 -14.05 -7.00 14.25
N LEU A 192 -12.91 -7.50 13.79
CA LEU A 192 -12.69 -8.92 13.51
C LEU A 192 -12.19 -9.71 14.72
N GLY A 193 -12.07 -9.07 15.90
CA GLY A 193 -11.56 -9.64 17.15
C GLY A 193 -10.20 -9.09 17.57
N ASN A 194 -9.52 -9.79 18.47
CA ASN A 194 -8.16 -9.50 18.88
C ASN A 194 -7.20 -10.29 17.98
N ILE A 195 -6.60 -9.62 17.01
CA ILE A 195 -5.85 -10.24 15.91
C ILE A 195 -4.36 -10.02 16.11
N ARG A 196 -3.57 -11.09 15.99
CA ARG A 196 -2.11 -10.98 15.89
C ARG A 196 -1.75 -10.39 14.52
N CYS A 197 -0.97 -9.32 14.52
CA CYS A 197 -0.62 -8.57 13.33
C CYS A 197 0.88 -8.42 13.16
N LEU A 198 1.31 -8.39 11.91
CA LEU A 198 2.61 -7.86 11.49
C LEU A 198 2.47 -6.34 11.36
N LYS A 199 3.44 -5.60 11.89
CA LYS A 199 3.47 -4.14 11.85
C LYS A 199 4.54 -3.67 10.89
N PHE A 200 4.15 -2.77 10.00
CA PHE A 200 5.02 -2.13 9.02
C PHE A 200 4.96 -0.61 9.15
N SER A 201 6.03 0.05 8.71
CA SER A 201 6.09 1.52 8.61
C SER A 201 6.44 1.93 7.17
N PRO A 202 5.43 2.17 6.32
CA PRO A 202 5.66 2.76 5.01
C PRO A 202 6.16 4.20 5.13
N SER A 203 7.10 4.58 4.26
CA SER A 203 7.57 5.97 4.18
C SER A 203 6.45 6.89 3.67
N ILE A 204 6.41 8.11 4.19
CA ILE A 204 5.51 9.17 3.72
C ILE A 204 6.31 10.40 3.31
N LYS A 205 5.85 11.11 2.29
CA LYS A 205 6.45 12.39 1.89
C LYS A 205 5.93 13.49 2.83
N PRO A 206 6.79 14.23 3.54
CA PRO A 206 6.38 15.41 4.29
C PRO A 206 5.72 16.44 3.36
N GLY A 207 4.73 17.18 3.88
CA GLY A 207 4.03 18.19 3.09
C GLY A 207 2.99 18.95 3.90
N ARG A 208 1.92 19.41 3.23
CA ARG A 208 0.85 20.20 3.87
C ARG A 208 0.09 19.46 4.97
N VAL A 209 0.05 18.13 4.93
CA VAL A 209 -0.71 17.28 5.86
C VAL A 209 0.21 16.55 6.83
N PHE A 210 1.36 16.09 6.35
CA PHE A 210 2.30 15.28 7.12
C PHE A 210 3.49 16.10 7.60
N ARG A 211 3.83 15.97 8.88
CA ARG A 211 5.04 16.56 9.47
C ARG A 211 6.28 15.78 8.98
N LYS A 212 7.47 16.38 9.14
CA LYS A 212 8.74 15.70 8.81
C LYS A 212 8.99 14.42 9.61
N ASP A 213 8.48 14.39 10.84
CA ASP A 213 8.59 13.30 11.81
C ASP A 213 7.35 12.40 11.87
N SER A 214 6.32 12.67 11.06
CA SER A 214 5.12 11.82 10.99
C SER A 214 5.49 10.41 10.58
N LYS A 215 4.93 9.42 11.28
CA LYS A 215 5.07 8.00 10.96
C LYS A 215 3.71 7.43 10.58
N LEU A 216 3.71 6.69 9.48
CA LEU A 216 2.60 5.84 9.10
C LEU A 216 2.89 4.44 9.62
N TYR A 217 1.94 3.85 10.32
CA TYR A 217 1.98 2.45 10.71
C TYR A 217 0.84 1.68 10.06
N LEU A 218 1.16 0.49 9.60
CA LEU A 218 0.22 -0.45 9.00
C LEU A 218 0.30 -1.78 9.74
N TRP A 219 -0.85 -2.29 10.20
CA TRP A 219 -0.98 -3.60 10.83
C TRP A 219 -1.77 -4.52 9.91
N ILE A 220 -1.13 -5.61 9.49
CA ILE A 220 -1.76 -6.65 8.67
C ILE A 220 -1.85 -7.95 9.47
N THR A 221 -2.85 -8.79 9.23
CA THR A 221 -2.99 -10.07 9.92
C THR A 221 -1.76 -10.96 9.74
N ASP A 222 -1.30 -11.61 10.82
CA ASP A 222 -0.19 -12.58 10.79
C ASP A 222 -0.73 -13.97 10.45
N ASP A 223 -1.40 -14.08 9.31
CA ASP A 223 -2.05 -15.28 8.78
C ASP A 223 -1.87 -15.43 7.26
N GLY A 224 -2.57 -16.38 6.65
CA GLY A 224 -2.53 -16.62 5.22
C GLY A 224 -3.06 -15.48 4.36
N ASN A 225 -3.95 -14.61 4.88
CA ASN A 225 -4.61 -13.56 4.12
C ASN A 225 -3.84 -12.22 4.14
N ARG A 226 -3.12 -11.91 5.23
CA ARG A 226 -2.41 -10.62 5.41
C ARG A 226 -3.29 -9.40 5.17
N VAL A 227 -4.52 -9.43 5.71
CA VAL A 227 -5.47 -8.33 5.60
C VAL A 227 -5.03 -7.16 6.47
N PRO A 228 -5.00 -5.92 5.98
CA PRO A 228 -4.81 -4.75 6.83
C PRO A 228 -5.95 -4.63 7.83
N VAL A 229 -5.60 -4.64 9.10
CA VAL A 229 -6.55 -4.47 10.20
C VAL A 229 -6.66 -3.00 10.60
N LYS A 230 -5.52 -2.31 10.54
CA LYS A 230 -5.40 -0.91 10.92
C LYS A 230 -4.27 -0.24 10.15
N ALA A 231 -4.47 1.02 9.77
CA ALA A 231 -3.40 1.94 9.42
C ALA A 231 -3.58 3.22 10.24
N GLN A 232 -2.49 3.84 10.69
CA GLN A 232 -2.53 5.05 11.49
C GLN A 232 -1.38 5.97 11.13
N VAL A 233 -1.69 7.24 10.93
CA VAL A 233 -0.72 8.30 10.67
C VAL A 233 -1.02 9.51 11.54
N GLU A 234 0.03 10.09 12.12
CA GLU A 234 -0.05 11.40 12.77
C GLU A 234 0.00 12.49 11.70
N ILE A 235 -0.89 13.47 11.83
CA ILE A 235 -0.92 14.65 10.98
C ILE A 235 -0.63 15.89 11.80
N LEU A 236 -0.63 17.08 11.18
CA LEU A 236 -0.32 18.34 11.88
C LEU A 236 -1.17 18.55 13.12
N VAL A 237 -2.45 18.18 13.06
CA VAL A 237 -3.37 18.23 14.20
C VAL A 237 -4.09 16.88 14.32
N GLY A 238 -3.77 16.10 15.37
CA GLY A 238 -4.39 14.81 15.66
C GLY A 238 -3.83 13.66 14.83
N SER A 239 -4.65 12.65 14.58
CA SER A 239 -4.30 11.45 13.81
C SER A 239 -5.45 11.02 12.91
N VAL A 240 -5.08 10.38 11.80
CA VAL A 240 -6.01 9.68 10.91
C VAL A 240 -5.77 8.19 11.07
N THR A 241 -6.84 7.44 11.25
CA THR A 241 -6.81 5.99 11.42
C THR A 241 -7.77 5.33 10.44
N LEU A 242 -7.27 4.36 9.68
CA LEU A 242 -8.06 3.43 8.90
C LEU A 242 -8.24 2.15 9.71
N GLU A 243 -9.46 1.70 9.93
CA GLU A 243 -9.77 0.47 10.68
C GLU A 243 -10.67 -0.45 9.86
N ILE A 244 -10.36 -1.76 9.89
CA ILE A 244 -11.21 -2.77 9.25
C ILE A 244 -12.59 -2.79 9.90
N LYS A 245 -13.65 -2.80 9.06
CA LYS A 245 -15.06 -2.95 9.46
C LYS A 245 -15.55 -4.37 9.22
N SER A 246 -15.27 -4.91 8.03
CA SER A 246 -15.57 -6.29 7.63
C SER A 246 -14.57 -6.80 6.60
N ALA A 247 -14.43 -8.13 6.54
CA ALA A 247 -13.64 -8.84 5.55
C ALA A 247 -14.43 -10.08 5.12
N GLU A 248 -14.73 -10.19 3.84
CA GLU A 248 -15.56 -11.23 3.25
C GLU A 248 -14.84 -11.85 2.06
N GLY A 249 -15.19 -13.08 1.68
CA GLY A 249 -14.61 -13.76 0.51
C GLY A 249 -13.11 -14.03 0.63
N LEU A 250 -12.58 -14.08 1.85
CA LEU A 250 -11.15 -14.36 2.11
C LEU A 250 -10.77 -15.76 1.66
N LYS A 251 -9.52 -15.94 1.22
CA LYS A 251 -8.98 -17.23 0.80
C LYS A 251 -8.75 -18.19 1.97
N TYR A 252 -8.41 -17.66 3.15
CA TYR A 252 -8.14 -18.42 4.37
C TYR A 252 -8.97 -17.88 5.54
N PRO A 253 -9.20 -18.67 6.62
CA PRO A 253 -9.78 -18.16 7.85
C PRO A 253 -8.88 -17.06 8.47
N ILE A 254 -9.49 -16.08 9.12
CA ILE A 254 -8.75 -15.04 9.84
C ILE A 254 -8.14 -15.63 11.11
N GLY A 255 -6.84 -15.36 11.32
CA GLY A 255 -6.12 -15.76 12.53
C GLY A 255 -5.70 -17.23 12.54
N SER A 256 -5.74 -17.91 11.39
CA SER A 256 -5.30 -19.31 11.22
C SER A 256 -3.84 -19.42 10.83
#